data_ca2350d6103aa02f501f57225e0b2d7c
#
_entry.id   ca2350d6103aa02f501f57225e0b2d7c
#
_cell.length_a   1.000
_cell.length_b   1.000
_cell.length_c   1.000
_cell.angle_alpha   90.00
_cell.angle_beta   90.00
_cell.angle_gamma   90.00
#
_symmetry.space_group_name_H-M   'P 1'
#
loop_
_entity.id
_entity.type
_entity.pdbx_description
1 polymer ?
#
loop_
_entity_poly.entity_id
_entity_poly.type
_entity_poly.pdbx_seq_one_letter_code
_entity_poly.pdbx_strand_id
1 'polypeptide(L)'
;MAVGVNPELGSRGQGRPEQDLARNWSTAAGLCRIAAHTLSHMNAFMDRHHRTLLCLDGLSVGDAFGELFLTQSAAELLVRRGTPAGPWNWTDDTHMALSVVAELFDTLDIDPDGLVKRLCRRFEEEPGRGYGQGAKTLMTSYANGGDWRIEASGLFNGGSWGNGAAMRAAPIGAFFFSHPARAADEARMSAAVTHAHSDGQAGAIAVAVATTLICGPRPLRGTALLDEVTRYTPRGRLRTGLEQACTISARELKTASGILGSGHDCAAFDTVPFAIWLVAHHGHDLAECLWLVGGAGGDTNTVGAIVGGMLGAAGLKAPDAWRNAREPLPEEFRTE
;
A
#
# COMPACT_ATOMS: atom_id res chain seq x y z
N MET A 1 38.94 20.00 -73.18
CA MET A 1 37.56 19.70 -73.60
C MET A 1 36.73 19.69 -72.31
N ALA A 2 36.10 20.78 -71.99
CA ALA A 2 34.69 21.11 -72.14
C ALA A 2 33.81 20.07 -71.45
N VAL A 3 33.17 20.50 -70.43
CA VAL A 3 31.88 21.09 -70.13
C VAL A 3 31.00 20.12 -69.29
N GLY A 4 30.40 20.67 -68.27
CA GLY A 4 29.10 20.33 -67.81
C GLY A 4 28.84 20.66 -66.32
N VAL A 5 28.53 21.94 -66.08
CA VAL A 5 27.90 22.41 -64.81
C VAL A 5 26.42 22.10 -64.84
N ASN A 6 25.88 21.60 -63.75
CA ASN A 6 24.46 21.77 -63.50
C ASN A 6 24.19 22.02 -62.00
N PRO A 7 23.62 23.14 -61.56
CA PRO A 7 23.19 23.42 -60.22
C PRO A 7 21.70 23.25 -60.08
N GLU A 8 21.23 22.48 -59.14
CA GLU A 8 19.94 22.73 -58.44
C GLU A 8 19.82 21.77 -57.25
N LEU A 9 20.24 22.27 -56.09
CA LEU A 9 19.87 21.70 -54.80
C LEU A 9 18.82 22.63 -54.18
N GLY A 10 17.57 22.23 -54.31
CA GLY A 10 16.47 22.85 -53.66
C GLY A 10 16.61 22.85 -52.16
N SER A 11 16.56 24.00 -51.53
CA SER A 11 16.50 24.26 -50.11
C SER A 11 15.23 23.63 -49.50
N ARG A 12 15.37 22.48 -48.81
CA ARG A 12 14.32 22.02 -47.91
C ARG A 12 14.38 22.85 -46.64
N GLY A 13 13.38 23.71 -46.47
CA GLY A 13 13.19 24.51 -45.27
C GLY A 13 13.06 23.61 -44.04
N GLN A 14 14.03 23.73 -43.14
CA GLN A 14 13.89 23.25 -41.78
C GLN A 14 12.90 24.14 -41.05
N GLY A 15 11.63 23.73 -40.99
CA GLY A 15 10.64 24.30 -40.09
C GLY A 15 11.09 24.06 -38.68
N ARG A 16 11.33 25.11 -37.89
CA ARG A 16 11.73 25.01 -36.47
C ARG A 16 10.58 24.42 -35.66
N PRO A 17 10.84 23.49 -34.77
CA PRO A 17 9.81 22.87 -33.90
C PRO A 17 8.99 23.87 -33.09
N GLU A 18 9.56 25.03 -32.79
CA GLU A 18 8.88 26.11 -32.04
C GLU A 18 7.74 26.79 -32.82
N GLN A 19 7.78 26.80 -34.15
CA GLN A 19 6.70 27.42 -34.95
C GLN A 19 5.48 26.52 -35.09
N ASP A 20 5.64 25.20 -34.99
CA ASP A 20 4.53 24.25 -35.00
C ASP A 20 3.85 24.14 -33.63
N LEU A 21 4.56 24.32 -32.53
CA LEU A 21 3.96 24.50 -31.23
C LEU A 21 3.09 25.77 -31.15
N ALA A 22 3.60 26.94 -31.62
CA ALA A 22 2.86 28.18 -31.56
C ALA A 22 1.57 28.19 -32.42
N ARG A 23 1.53 27.42 -33.51
CA ARG A 23 0.31 27.29 -34.37
C ARG A 23 -0.78 26.45 -33.73
N ASN A 24 -0.43 25.49 -32.85
CA ASN A 24 -1.42 24.68 -32.14
C ASN A 24 -2.11 25.42 -30.98
N TRP A 25 -1.53 26.49 -30.48
CA TRP A 25 -2.10 27.31 -29.40
C TRP A 25 -3.18 28.29 -29.85
N SER A 26 -3.26 28.59 -31.13
CA SER A 26 -4.15 29.63 -31.65
C SER A 26 -5.51 29.16 -32.18
N THR A 27 -5.77 27.84 -32.16
CA THR A 27 -7.06 27.28 -32.62
C THR A 27 -7.91 26.84 -31.42
N ALA A 28 -9.22 27.08 -31.48
CA ALA A 28 -10.19 26.65 -30.48
C ALA A 28 -10.06 25.11 -30.18
N ALA A 29 -9.69 24.32 -31.20
CA ALA A 29 -9.43 22.87 -31.06
C ALA A 29 -8.16 22.59 -30.28
N GLY A 30 -7.12 23.41 -30.35
CA GLY A 30 -5.90 23.29 -29.55
C GLY A 30 -6.15 23.58 -28.06
N LEU A 31 -6.87 24.68 -27.79
CA LEU A 31 -7.29 25.05 -26.44
C LEU A 31 -8.20 23.98 -25.81
N CYS A 32 -9.11 23.40 -26.59
CA CYS A 32 -10.01 22.35 -26.13
C CYS A 32 -9.26 21.06 -25.80
N ARG A 33 -8.22 20.68 -26.57
CA ARG A 33 -7.35 19.52 -26.27
C ARG A 33 -6.51 19.74 -25.01
N ILE A 34 -5.95 20.94 -24.83
CA ILE A 34 -5.19 21.29 -23.63
C ILE A 34 -6.10 21.28 -22.41
N ALA A 35 -7.27 21.88 -22.47
CA ALA A 35 -8.24 21.87 -21.39
C ALA A 35 -8.70 20.45 -21.06
N ALA A 36 -8.99 19.60 -22.05
CA ALA A 36 -9.36 18.20 -21.84
C ALA A 36 -8.22 17.39 -21.22
N HIS A 37 -6.97 17.60 -21.64
CA HIS A 37 -5.80 16.97 -21.07
C HIS A 37 -5.57 17.40 -19.62
N THR A 38 -5.66 18.70 -19.33
CA THR A 38 -5.53 19.23 -17.96
C THR A 38 -6.63 18.70 -17.05
N LEU A 39 -7.89 18.68 -17.51
CA LEU A 39 -9.01 18.10 -16.76
C LEU A 39 -8.82 16.61 -16.50
N SER A 40 -8.32 15.86 -17.48
CA SER A 40 -8.01 14.43 -17.32
C SER A 40 -6.92 14.19 -16.26
N HIS A 41 -5.86 15.02 -16.26
CA HIS A 41 -4.81 14.94 -15.24
C HIS A 41 -5.31 15.34 -13.85
N MET A 42 -6.12 16.39 -13.76
CA MET A 42 -6.74 16.79 -12.48
C MET A 42 -7.66 15.71 -11.93
N ASN A 43 -8.49 15.10 -12.77
CA ASN A 43 -9.36 14.01 -12.35
C ASN A 43 -8.56 12.78 -11.88
N ALA A 44 -7.51 12.41 -12.60
CA ALA A 44 -6.63 11.31 -12.19
C ALA A 44 -5.88 11.61 -10.89
N PHE A 45 -5.48 12.86 -10.67
CA PHE A 45 -4.86 13.32 -9.43
C PHE A 45 -5.83 13.24 -8.25
N MET A 46 -7.04 13.77 -8.40
CA MET A 46 -8.10 13.71 -7.39
C MET A 46 -8.50 12.27 -7.08
N ASP A 47 -8.57 11.40 -8.10
CA ASP A 47 -8.90 9.99 -7.92
C ASP A 47 -7.84 9.25 -7.07
N ARG A 48 -6.53 9.46 -7.31
CA ARG A 48 -5.47 8.83 -6.51
C ARG A 48 -5.47 9.28 -5.05
N HIS A 49 -5.68 10.58 -4.78
CA HIS A 49 -5.75 11.11 -3.42
C HIS A 49 -6.95 10.54 -2.68
N HIS A 50 -8.12 10.60 -3.29
CA HIS A 50 -9.34 10.06 -2.70
C HIS A 50 -9.23 8.56 -2.41
N ARG A 51 -8.70 7.74 -3.34
CA ARG A 51 -8.47 6.31 -3.12
C ARG A 51 -7.50 6.04 -1.99
N THR A 52 -6.45 6.85 -1.87
CA THR A 52 -5.47 6.73 -0.80
C THR A 52 -6.08 7.04 0.57
N LEU A 53 -6.96 8.04 0.65
CA LEU A 53 -7.71 8.35 1.87
C LEU A 53 -8.72 7.25 2.22
N LEU A 54 -9.45 6.70 1.24
CA LEU A 54 -10.32 5.54 1.47
C LEU A 54 -9.53 4.32 1.93
N CYS A 55 -8.35 4.09 1.35
CA CYS A 55 -7.43 3.05 1.79
C CYS A 55 -7.04 3.24 3.26
N LEU A 56 -6.64 4.45 3.64
CA LEU A 56 -6.22 4.75 5.01
C LEU A 56 -7.38 4.65 6.00
N ASP A 57 -8.59 5.05 5.62
CA ASP A 57 -9.80 4.87 6.45
C ASP A 57 -10.05 3.38 6.72
N GLY A 58 -10.04 2.55 5.68
CA GLY A 58 -10.21 1.10 5.83
C GLY A 58 -9.08 0.43 6.61
N LEU A 59 -7.82 0.85 6.37
CA LEU A 59 -6.63 0.39 7.09
C LEU A 59 -6.75 0.65 8.58
N SER A 60 -7.09 1.88 8.97
CA SER A 60 -7.19 2.27 10.37
C SER A 60 -8.36 1.60 11.10
N VAL A 61 -9.45 1.30 10.41
CA VAL A 61 -10.53 0.49 10.98
C VAL A 61 -10.09 -0.96 11.15
N GLY A 62 -9.38 -1.51 10.16
CA GLY A 62 -8.87 -2.88 10.20
C GLY A 62 -7.86 -3.11 11.32
N ASP A 63 -6.92 -2.18 11.48
CA ASP A 63 -5.95 -2.11 12.58
C ASP A 63 -6.66 -2.08 13.93
N ALA A 64 -7.45 -1.04 14.16
CA ALA A 64 -8.13 -0.82 15.45
C ALA A 64 -9.12 -1.95 15.81
N PHE A 65 -9.83 -2.51 14.84
CA PHE A 65 -10.72 -3.65 15.06
C PHE A 65 -9.93 -4.93 15.36
N GLY A 66 -8.84 -5.16 14.62
CA GLY A 66 -7.95 -6.30 14.84
C GLY A 66 -7.29 -6.27 16.23
N GLU A 67 -6.90 -5.10 16.72
CA GLU A 67 -6.33 -4.89 18.05
C GLU A 67 -7.27 -5.34 19.18
N LEU A 68 -8.59 -5.27 18.97
CA LEU A 68 -9.55 -5.76 19.96
C LEU A 68 -9.38 -7.27 20.25
N PHE A 69 -8.99 -8.06 19.25
CA PHE A 69 -8.77 -9.50 19.42
C PHE A 69 -7.49 -9.84 20.18
N LEU A 70 -6.56 -8.90 20.29
CA LEU A 70 -5.33 -9.01 21.08
C LEU A 70 -5.52 -8.52 22.52
N THR A 71 -6.46 -7.60 22.72
CA THR A 71 -6.66 -6.93 24.02
C THR A 71 -7.93 -7.36 24.76
N GLN A 72 -8.86 -8.05 24.08
CA GLN A 72 -10.13 -8.54 24.63
C GLN A 72 -10.30 -10.04 24.39
N SER A 73 -11.38 -10.61 24.95
CA SER A 73 -11.72 -12.03 24.70
C SER A 73 -12.18 -12.24 23.27
N ALA A 74 -11.32 -12.80 22.43
CA ALA A 74 -11.64 -13.13 21.04
C ALA A 74 -12.88 -14.03 20.93
N ALA A 75 -13.03 -15.01 21.85
CA ALA A 75 -14.19 -15.91 21.86
C ALA A 75 -15.50 -15.13 22.07
N GLU A 76 -15.52 -14.16 23.00
CA GLU A 76 -16.71 -13.33 23.25
C GLU A 76 -17.03 -12.42 22.04
N LEU A 77 -16.01 -11.81 21.43
CA LEU A 77 -16.18 -10.97 20.25
C LEU A 77 -16.81 -11.78 19.09
N LEU A 78 -16.28 -12.97 18.82
CA LEU A 78 -16.77 -13.85 17.74
C LEU A 78 -18.17 -14.37 17.97
N VAL A 79 -18.55 -14.64 19.22
CA VAL A 79 -19.93 -15.09 19.56
C VAL A 79 -20.92 -13.93 19.41
N ARG A 80 -20.59 -12.76 19.89
CA ARG A 80 -21.49 -11.58 19.85
C ARG A 80 -21.63 -11.00 18.45
N ARG A 81 -20.55 -10.97 17.66
CA ARG A 81 -20.47 -10.38 16.30
C ARG A 81 -21.18 -9.02 16.17
N GLY A 82 -21.17 -8.23 17.25
CA GLY A 82 -21.72 -6.87 17.29
C GLY A 82 -20.60 -5.84 17.17
N THR A 83 -20.96 -4.56 17.20
CA THR A 83 -19.99 -3.49 17.34
C THR A 83 -19.49 -3.43 18.78
N PRO A 84 -18.22 -3.75 19.08
CA PRO A 84 -17.68 -3.59 20.43
C PRO A 84 -17.73 -2.12 20.87
N ALA A 85 -17.76 -1.89 22.19
CA ALA A 85 -17.74 -0.52 22.70
C ALA A 85 -16.42 0.18 22.32
N GLY A 86 -16.51 1.44 21.90
CA GLY A 86 -15.34 2.28 21.62
C GLY A 86 -14.82 3.04 22.85
N PRO A 87 -13.73 3.79 22.70
CA PRO A 87 -12.96 3.97 21.46
C PRO A 87 -12.06 2.76 21.14
N TRP A 88 -11.83 2.51 19.85
CA TRP A 88 -10.87 1.55 19.37
C TRP A 88 -9.60 2.27 18.92
N ASN A 89 -8.53 2.08 19.64
CA ASN A 89 -7.26 2.72 19.30
C ASN A 89 -6.61 1.96 18.16
N TRP A 90 -6.13 2.67 17.14
CA TRP A 90 -5.23 2.13 16.13
C TRP A 90 -3.78 2.11 16.65
N THR A 91 -2.93 1.30 16.04
CA THR A 91 -1.56 1.00 16.48
C THR A 91 -0.52 1.65 15.57
N ASP A 92 0.72 1.14 15.61
CA ASP A 92 1.80 1.58 14.72
C ASP A 92 1.52 1.26 13.25
N ASP A 93 0.63 0.31 12.95
CA ASP A 93 0.16 0.02 11.58
C ASP A 93 -0.39 1.29 10.92
N THR A 94 -1.37 1.90 11.54
CA THR A 94 -1.94 3.17 11.06
C THR A 94 -0.95 4.32 11.20
N HIS A 95 -0.22 4.40 12.31
CA HIS A 95 0.71 5.49 12.57
C HIS A 95 1.82 5.58 11.52
N MET A 96 2.37 4.44 11.09
CA MET A 96 3.36 4.40 10.03
C MET A 96 2.73 4.60 8.64
N ALA A 97 1.50 4.14 8.42
CA ALA A 97 0.77 4.38 7.17
C ALA A 97 0.48 5.88 6.94
N LEU A 98 0.17 6.63 8.00
CA LEU A 98 0.05 8.10 7.95
C LEU A 98 1.33 8.77 7.44
N SER A 99 2.51 8.26 7.81
CA SER A 99 3.79 8.77 7.30
C SER A 99 3.96 8.51 5.80
N VAL A 100 3.54 7.32 5.33
CA VAL A 100 3.58 6.96 3.91
C VAL A 100 2.62 7.82 3.10
N VAL A 101 1.39 8.04 3.59
CA VAL A 101 0.39 8.87 2.90
C VAL A 101 0.86 10.32 2.82
N ALA A 102 1.41 10.88 3.91
CA ALA A 102 1.96 12.22 3.92
C ALA A 102 3.12 12.37 2.90
N GLU A 103 4.00 11.35 2.80
CA GLU A 103 5.08 11.35 1.81
C GLU A 103 4.54 11.38 0.40
N LEU A 104 3.61 10.49 0.07
CA LEU A 104 3.00 10.40 -1.26
C LEU A 104 2.25 11.69 -1.67
N PHE A 105 1.62 12.38 -0.72
CA PHE A 105 0.87 13.59 -1.01
C PHE A 105 1.78 14.78 -1.27
N ASP A 106 2.92 14.85 -0.59
CA ASP A 106 3.86 15.96 -0.73
C ASP A 106 4.80 15.79 -1.93
N THR A 107 5.26 14.56 -2.20
CA THR A 107 6.33 14.30 -3.19
C THR A 107 5.83 13.61 -4.45
N LEU A 108 4.63 13.00 -4.41
CA LEU A 108 4.02 12.15 -5.45
C LEU A 108 4.76 10.82 -5.71
N ASP A 109 5.78 10.54 -4.93
CA ASP A 109 6.66 9.36 -4.95
C ASP A 109 7.06 9.01 -3.51
N ILE A 110 7.84 7.96 -3.31
CA ILE A 110 8.48 7.65 -2.03
C ILE A 110 9.94 8.13 -2.07
N ASP A 111 10.23 9.26 -1.40
CA ASP A 111 11.60 9.61 -1.05
C ASP A 111 11.99 8.92 0.28
N PRO A 112 12.94 7.96 0.27
CA PRO A 112 13.32 7.25 1.50
C PRO A 112 13.82 8.18 2.62
N ASP A 113 14.56 9.22 2.28
CA ASP A 113 15.09 10.16 3.28
C ASP A 113 13.98 11.05 3.87
N GLY A 114 12.99 11.44 3.06
CA GLY A 114 11.78 12.12 3.50
C GLY A 114 10.93 11.23 4.39
N LEU A 115 10.70 9.98 3.96
CA LEU A 115 9.91 9.01 4.71
C LEU A 115 10.52 8.71 6.10
N VAL A 116 11.86 8.54 6.19
CA VAL A 116 12.55 8.34 7.48
C VAL A 116 12.25 9.47 8.44
N LYS A 117 12.34 10.72 7.99
CA LYS A 117 12.07 11.90 8.84
C LYS A 117 10.63 11.90 9.37
N ARG A 118 9.66 11.50 8.53
CA ARG A 118 8.24 11.42 8.93
C ARG A 118 8.00 10.29 9.93
N LEU A 119 8.60 9.12 9.70
CA LEU A 119 8.51 7.98 10.61
C LEU A 119 9.11 8.32 11.98
N CYS A 120 10.30 8.94 12.03
CA CYS A 120 10.94 9.36 13.27
C CYS A 120 10.08 10.37 14.03
N ARG A 121 9.59 11.41 13.36
CA ARG A 121 8.76 12.44 13.99
C ARG A 121 7.51 11.82 14.63
N ARG A 122 6.77 10.96 13.92
CA ARG A 122 5.58 10.31 14.49
C ARG A 122 5.93 9.36 15.64
N PHE A 123 7.02 8.64 15.52
CA PHE A 123 7.49 7.79 16.62
C PHE A 123 7.82 8.61 17.89
N GLU A 124 8.47 9.77 17.75
CA GLU A 124 8.78 10.67 18.85
C GLU A 124 7.51 11.26 19.48
N GLU A 125 6.51 11.61 18.67
CA GLU A 125 5.23 12.14 19.14
C GLU A 125 4.46 11.10 19.97
N GLU A 126 4.40 9.83 19.51
CA GLU A 126 3.62 8.77 20.16
C GLU A 126 4.36 7.40 20.15
N PRO A 127 5.42 7.23 20.93
CA PRO A 127 6.23 6.00 20.95
C PRO A 127 5.48 4.78 21.51
N GLY A 128 4.35 4.99 22.16
CA GLY A 128 3.53 3.96 22.82
C GLY A 128 2.55 3.22 21.90
N ARG A 129 2.57 3.45 20.59
CA ARG A 129 1.60 2.89 19.61
C ARG A 129 1.80 1.41 19.26
N GLY A 130 2.53 0.63 20.01
CA GLY A 130 2.71 -0.81 19.73
C GLY A 130 3.93 -1.15 18.89
N TYR A 131 4.74 -0.18 18.49
CA TYR A 131 5.93 -0.40 17.66
C TYR A 131 6.77 -1.61 18.08
N GLY A 132 7.11 -2.46 17.11
CA GLY A 132 8.00 -3.59 17.32
C GLY A 132 9.43 -3.14 17.69
N GLN A 133 10.19 -4.03 18.35
CA GLN A 133 11.54 -3.71 18.84
C GLN A 133 12.49 -3.21 17.73
N GLY A 134 12.41 -3.83 16.53
CA GLY A 134 13.24 -3.40 15.39
C GLY A 134 12.94 -1.95 14.96
N ALA A 135 11.66 -1.59 14.87
CA ALA A 135 11.24 -0.23 14.53
C ALA A 135 11.70 0.78 15.59
N LYS A 136 11.52 0.48 16.88
CA LYS A 136 12.01 1.32 18.00
C LYS A 136 13.51 1.56 17.90
N THR A 137 14.29 0.52 17.67
CA THR A 137 15.75 0.62 17.53
C THR A 137 16.13 1.53 16.36
N LEU A 138 15.54 1.32 15.19
CA LEU A 138 15.86 2.11 14.00
C LEU A 138 15.41 3.56 14.14
N MET A 139 14.16 3.82 14.56
CA MET A 139 13.66 5.21 14.71
C MET A 139 14.49 5.99 15.72
N THR A 140 14.88 5.37 16.85
CA THR A 140 15.76 5.99 17.85
C THR A 140 17.13 6.30 17.26
N SER A 141 17.71 5.40 16.49
CA SER A 141 19.01 5.62 15.86
C SER A 141 18.96 6.71 14.79
N TYR A 142 17.95 6.68 13.92
CA TYR A 142 17.77 7.70 12.88
C TYR A 142 17.55 9.10 13.44
N ALA A 143 16.80 9.23 14.53
CA ALA A 143 16.63 10.49 15.25
C ALA A 143 17.97 11.04 15.80
N ASN A 144 18.95 10.16 16.06
CA ASN A 144 20.30 10.51 16.50
C ASN A 144 21.32 10.61 15.33
N GLY A 145 20.86 10.66 14.08
CA GLY A 145 21.71 10.84 12.89
C GLY A 145 22.22 9.55 12.26
N GLY A 146 21.65 8.40 12.61
CA GLY A 146 21.95 7.11 11.96
C GLY A 146 21.53 7.09 10.48
N ASP A 147 22.31 6.40 9.65
CA ASP A 147 21.99 6.23 8.22
C ASP A 147 21.19 4.96 8.01
N TRP A 148 19.94 5.12 7.55
CA TRP A 148 19.02 3.99 7.29
C TRP A 148 19.62 2.97 6.30
N ARG A 149 20.49 3.39 5.38
CA ARG A 149 21.13 2.51 4.39
C ARG A 149 22.04 1.47 5.02
N ILE A 150 22.62 1.83 6.14
CA ILE A 150 23.52 0.96 6.92
C ILE A 150 22.73 0.20 7.98
N GLU A 151 21.95 0.91 8.77
CA GLU A 151 21.34 0.37 9.98
C GLU A 151 20.18 -0.59 9.71
N ALA A 152 19.33 -0.30 8.70
CA ALA A 152 18.26 -1.22 8.32
C ALA A 152 18.81 -2.57 7.85
N SER A 153 19.95 -2.60 7.17
CA SER A 153 20.62 -3.83 6.73
C SER A 153 21.38 -4.53 7.86
N GLY A 154 21.88 -3.79 8.84
CA GLY A 154 22.56 -4.32 10.02
C GLY A 154 21.61 -4.95 11.04
N LEU A 155 20.34 -4.51 11.07
CA LEU A 155 19.34 -5.03 11.98
C LEU A 155 19.14 -6.54 11.76
N PHE A 156 19.15 -7.34 12.83
CA PHE A 156 18.96 -8.79 12.78
C PHE A 156 19.92 -9.55 11.83
N ASN A 157 21.15 -9.00 11.59
CA ASN A 157 22.16 -9.60 10.72
C ASN A 157 21.67 -9.86 9.28
N GLY A 158 21.12 -8.85 8.62
CA GLY A 158 20.69 -8.94 7.22
C GLY A 158 19.35 -8.26 6.95
N GLY A 159 18.88 -7.49 7.91
CA GLY A 159 17.63 -6.74 7.83
C GLY A 159 16.42 -7.49 8.38
N SER A 160 15.36 -6.76 8.67
CA SER A 160 14.10 -7.30 9.14
C SER A 160 13.33 -7.99 8.00
N TRP A 161 12.79 -9.18 8.26
CA TRP A 161 11.79 -9.86 7.42
C TRP A 161 10.36 -9.70 7.98
N GLY A 162 10.17 -8.83 8.98
CA GLY A 162 8.90 -8.60 9.64
C GLY A 162 7.81 -8.06 8.69
N ASN A 163 6.57 -8.05 9.18
CA ASN A 163 5.41 -7.57 8.44
C ASN A 163 5.22 -6.05 8.49
N GLY A 164 6.03 -5.31 9.27
CA GLY A 164 5.89 -3.87 9.49
C GLY A 164 6.07 -2.99 8.24
N ALA A 165 6.72 -3.48 7.17
CA ALA A 165 6.72 -2.76 5.90
C ALA A 165 5.45 -3.05 5.08
N ALA A 166 4.88 -4.25 5.22
CA ALA A 166 3.68 -4.66 4.50
C ALA A 166 2.41 -3.97 5.06
N MET A 167 2.32 -3.80 6.38
CA MET A 167 1.16 -3.20 7.05
C MET A 167 0.84 -1.79 6.57
N ARG A 168 1.85 -1.02 6.15
CA ARG A 168 1.75 0.36 5.67
C ARG A 168 1.80 0.52 4.14
N ALA A 169 1.80 -0.60 3.37
CA ALA A 169 2.05 -0.57 1.93
C ALA A 169 0.77 -0.39 1.06
N ALA A 170 -0.42 -0.69 1.59
CA ALA A 170 -1.66 -0.56 0.84
C ALA A 170 -1.91 0.85 0.28
N PRO A 171 -1.62 1.96 1.00
CA PRO A 171 -1.73 3.32 0.46
C PRO A 171 -0.89 3.57 -0.79
N ILE A 172 0.28 2.93 -0.91
CA ILE A 172 1.13 3.02 -2.11
C ILE A 172 0.40 2.42 -3.32
N GLY A 173 -0.19 1.24 -3.14
CA GLY A 173 -0.98 0.61 -4.20
C GLY A 173 -2.22 1.41 -4.59
N ALA A 174 -2.89 2.05 -3.64
CA ALA A 174 -4.02 2.93 -3.88
C ALA A 174 -3.62 4.18 -4.66
N PHE A 175 -2.49 4.79 -4.32
CA PHE A 175 -1.96 5.98 -4.99
C PHE A 175 -1.54 5.70 -6.44
N PHE A 176 -0.93 4.54 -6.69
CA PHE A 176 -0.51 4.08 -8.02
C PHE A 176 -1.49 3.08 -8.65
N PHE A 177 -2.80 3.24 -8.42
CA PHE A 177 -3.88 2.29 -8.72
C PHE A 177 -3.95 1.77 -10.17
N SER A 178 -3.30 2.39 -11.12
CA SER A 178 -3.23 1.95 -12.53
C SER A 178 -1.83 1.50 -12.96
N HIS A 179 -0.84 1.46 -12.04
CA HIS A 179 0.56 1.24 -12.36
C HIS A 179 1.22 0.22 -11.40
N PRO A 180 0.90 -1.08 -11.50
CA PRO A 180 1.37 -2.09 -10.55
C PRO A 180 2.91 -2.20 -10.46
N ALA A 181 3.63 -2.02 -11.57
CA ALA A 181 5.10 -2.01 -11.55
C ALA A 181 5.65 -0.82 -10.75
N ARG A 182 5.04 0.38 -10.91
CA ARG A 182 5.41 1.56 -10.12
C ARG A 182 5.11 1.34 -8.65
N ALA A 183 3.93 0.82 -8.31
CA ALA A 183 3.56 0.49 -6.93
C ALA A 183 4.56 -0.48 -6.30
N ALA A 184 5.05 -1.47 -7.05
CA ALA A 184 6.07 -2.41 -6.58
C ALA A 184 7.41 -1.72 -6.27
N ASP A 185 7.85 -0.81 -7.13
CA ASP A 185 9.10 -0.07 -6.92
C ASP A 185 9.02 0.89 -5.73
N GLU A 186 7.93 1.64 -5.61
CA GLU A 186 7.68 2.55 -4.50
C GLU A 186 7.52 1.81 -3.15
N ALA A 187 6.86 0.65 -3.16
CA ALA A 187 6.74 -0.19 -1.97
C ALA A 187 8.10 -0.74 -1.52
N ARG A 188 8.98 -1.09 -2.47
CA ARG A 188 10.37 -1.49 -2.16
C ARG A 188 11.13 -0.34 -1.50
N MET A 189 11.01 0.88 -2.03
CA MET A 189 11.63 2.08 -1.46
C MET A 189 11.13 2.34 -0.03
N SER A 190 9.81 2.29 0.17
CA SER A 190 9.19 2.43 1.50
C SER A 190 9.64 1.35 2.48
N ALA A 191 9.81 0.11 2.02
CA ALA A 191 10.24 -0.99 2.88
C ALA A 191 11.71 -0.87 3.28
N ALA A 192 12.58 -0.46 2.35
CA ALA A 192 14.03 -0.46 2.52
C ALA A 192 14.49 0.31 3.76
N VAL A 193 13.80 1.37 4.14
CA VAL A 193 14.17 2.21 5.30
C VAL A 193 14.06 1.52 6.65
N THR A 194 13.37 0.38 6.73
CA THR A 194 13.19 -0.39 7.98
C THR A 194 13.35 -1.89 7.80
N HIS A 195 13.14 -2.40 6.58
CA HIS A 195 13.11 -3.83 6.25
C HIS A 195 14.02 -4.11 5.06
N ALA A 196 15.32 -4.21 5.33
CA ALA A 196 16.31 -4.46 4.27
C ALA A 196 16.30 -5.92 3.78
N HIS A 197 15.75 -6.89 4.54
CA HIS A 197 15.66 -8.27 4.12
C HIS A 197 14.68 -8.45 2.96
N SER A 198 15.03 -9.32 1.99
CA SER A 198 14.25 -9.54 0.77
C SER A 198 12.80 -9.98 1.04
N ASP A 199 12.55 -10.82 2.05
CA ASP A 199 11.18 -11.25 2.40
C ASP A 199 10.35 -10.09 3.01
N GLY A 200 10.96 -9.18 3.78
CA GLY A 200 10.28 -8.00 4.31
C GLY A 200 9.87 -7.03 3.18
N GLN A 201 10.78 -6.78 2.24
CA GLN A 201 10.48 -5.98 1.05
C GLN A 201 9.43 -6.64 0.15
N ALA A 202 9.52 -7.97 -0.03
CA ALA A 202 8.55 -8.71 -0.82
C ALA A 202 7.12 -8.60 -0.26
N GLY A 203 6.97 -8.52 1.07
CA GLY A 203 5.67 -8.28 1.72
C GLY A 203 5.05 -6.95 1.32
N ALA A 204 5.80 -5.87 1.40
CA ALA A 204 5.34 -4.55 0.99
C ALA A 204 4.99 -4.49 -0.51
N ILE A 205 5.83 -5.08 -1.36
CA ILE A 205 5.58 -5.19 -2.81
C ILE A 205 4.27 -5.93 -3.07
N ALA A 206 4.08 -7.10 -2.44
CA ALA A 206 2.88 -7.91 -2.65
C ALA A 206 1.59 -7.18 -2.24
N VAL A 207 1.59 -6.49 -1.09
CA VAL A 207 0.43 -5.71 -0.61
C VAL A 207 0.14 -4.53 -1.54
N ALA A 208 1.15 -3.75 -1.92
CA ALA A 208 0.95 -2.60 -2.81
C ALA A 208 0.45 -3.04 -4.20
N VAL A 209 1.02 -4.09 -4.78
CA VAL A 209 0.56 -4.64 -6.06
C VAL A 209 -0.85 -5.20 -5.96
N ALA A 210 -1.16 -5.98 -4.90
CA ALA A 210 -2.51 -6.49 -4.69
C ALA A 210 -3.53 -5.36 -4.61
N THR A 211 -3.22 -4.30 -3.85
CA THR A 211 -4.07 -3.11 -3.75
C THR A 211 -4.30 -2.47 -5.13
N THR A 212 -3.23 -2.24 -5.90
CA THR A 212 -3.34 -1.70 -7.26
C THR A 212 -4.25 -2.54 -8.14
N LEU A 213 -4.12 -3.87 -8.08
CA LEU A 213 -4.88 -4.79 -8.92
C LEU A 213 -6.36 -4.91 -8.55
N ILE A 214 -6.72 -4.68 -7.29
CA ILE A 214 -8.13 -4.75 -6.87
C ILE A 214 -8.87 -3.42 -7.01
N CYS A 215 -8.17 -2.28 -6.95
CA CYS A 215 -8.77 -0.95 -7.05
C CYS A 215 -8.56 -0.28 -8.41
N GLY A 216 -7.79 -0.89 -9.29
CA GLY A 216 -7.48 -0.40 -10.62
C GLY A 216 -8.65 -0.48 -11.61
N PRO A 217 -8.44 -0.04 -12.86
CA PRO A 217 -9.50 0.02 -13.88
C PRO A 217 -10.03 -1.36 -14.31
N ARG A 218 -9.33 -2.42 -13.99
CA ARG A 218 -9.75 -3.82 -14.24
C ARG A 218 -9.50 -4.66 -12.98
N PRO A 219 -10.39 -4.59 -11.99
CA PRO A 219 -10.19 -5.25 -10.71
C PRO A 219 -10.06 -6.77 -10.85
N LEU A 220 -9.01 -7.33 -10.27
CA LEU A 220 -8.82 -8.78 -10.17
C LEU A 220 -9.37 -9.32 -8.85
N ARG A 221 -9.77 -10.59 -8.85
CA ARG A 221 -10.27 -11.35 -7.69
C ARG A 221 -9.86 -12.82 -7.79
N GLY A 222 -10.03 -13.57 -6.72
CA GLY A 222 -9.73 -15.01 -6.69
C GLY A 222 -8.31 -15.34 -7.08
N THR A 223 -8.13 -16.51 -7.69
CA THR A 223 -6.80 -16.98 -8.12
C THR A 223 -6.12 -16.06 -9.14
N ALA A 224 -6.89 -15.34 -9.97
CA ALA A 224 -6.32 -14.38 -10.91
C ALA A 224 -5.59 -13.22 -10.20
N LEU A 225 -6.09 -12.76 -9.04
CA LEU A 225 -5.37 -11.78 -8.22
C LEU A 225 -4.08 -12.39 -7.65
N LEU A 226 -4.16 -13.58 -7.06
CA LEU A 226 -3.02 -14.27 -6.46
C LEU A 226 -1.92 -14.55 -7.49
N ASP A 227 -2.28 -15.06 -8.66
CA ASP A 227 -1.35 -15.34 -9.75
C ASP A 227 -0.62 -14.08 -10.22
N GLU A 228 -1.35 -12.96 -10.38
CA GLU A 228 -0.75 -11.72 -10.84
C GLU A 228 0.15 -11.09 -9.77
N VAL A 229 -0.26 -11.07 -8.50
CA VAL A 229 0.59 -10.61 -7.38
C VAL A 229 1.88 -11.44 -7.31
N THR A 230 1.78 -12.76 -7.47
CA THR A 230 2.92 -13.68 -7.45
C THR A 230 3.97 -13.32 -8.52
N ARG A 231 3.55 -12.85 -9.70
CA ARG A 231 4.47 -12.43 -10.78
C ARG A 231 5.34 -11.23 -10.41
N TYR A 232 4.78 -10.27 -9.65
CA TYR A 232 5.51 -9.08 -9.18
C TYR A 232 6.35 -9.36 -7.93
N THR A 233 6.01 -10.41 -7.17
CA THR A 233 6.69 -10.72 -5.92
C THR A 233 8.05 -11.39 -6.17
N PRO A 234 9.15 -10.87 -5.59
CA PRO A 234 10.47 -11.51 -5.66
C PRO A 234 10.46 -12.96 -5.19
N ARG A 235 11.37 -13.79 -5.70
CA ARG A 235 11.54 -15.17 -5.23
C ARG A 235 11.95 -15.18 -3.76
N GLY A 236 11.31 -16.04 -2.96
CA GLY A 236 11.54 -16.18 -1.52
C GLY A 236 10.38 -16.88 -0.85
N ARG A 237 10.39 -16.92 0.47
CA ARG A 237 9.35 -17.59 1.29
C ARG A 237 7.97 -16.98 1.04
N LEU A 238 7.89 -15.67 0.93
CA LEU A 238 6.62 -14.98 0.68
C LEU A 238 5.99 -15.40 -0.66
N ARG A 239 6.79 -15.43 -1.74
CA ARG A 239 6.28 -15.89 -3.04
C ARG A 239 5.80 -17.33 -3.00
N THR A 240 6.52 -18.22 -2.30
CA THR A 240 6.08 -19.61 -2.09
C THR A 240 4.72 -19.65 -1.37
N GLY A 241 4.50 -18.82 -0.36
CA GLY A 241 3.20 -18.70 0.30
C GLY A 241 2.08 -18.24 -0.64
N LEU A 242 2.35 -17.28 -1.55
CA LEU A 242 1.37 -16.86 -2.57
C LEU A 242 1.07 -17.98 -3.58
N GLU A 243 2.09 -18.75 -4.01
CA GLU A 243 1.92 -19.91 -4.88
C GLU A 243 1.05 -20.99 -4.19
N GLN A 244 1.24 -21.23 -2.89
CA GLN A 244 0.36 -22.11 -2.10
C GLN A 244 -1.07 -21.54 -1.98
N ALA A 245 -1.21 -20.23 -1.78
CA ALA A 245 -2.52 -19.57 -1.69
C ALA A 245 -3.39 -19.81 -2.93
N CYS A 246 -2.79 -19.92 -4.12
CA CYS A 246 -3.51 -20.24 -5.36
C CYS A 246 -4.16 -21.63 -5.34
N THR A 247 -3.69 -22.54 -4.48
CA THR A 247 -4.19 -23.94 -4.42
C THR A 247 -5.27 -24.15 -3.35
N ILE A 248 -5.47 -23.18 -2.44
CA ILE A 248 -6.38 -23.30 -1.30
C ILE A 248 -7.75 -22.76 -1.69
N SER A 249 -8.79 -23.59 -1.52
CA SER A 249 -10.17 -23.20 -1.81
C SER A 249 -10.67 -22.09 -0.87
N ALA A 250 -11.50 -21.18 -1.40
CA ALA A 250 -12.16 -20.13 -0.64
C ALA A 250 -12.93 -20.62 0.63
N ARG A 251 -13.33 -21.90 0.65
CA ARG A 251 -14.08 -22.48 1.79
C ARG A 251 -13.19 -22.95 2.93
N GLU A 252 -11.87 -22.96 2.74
CA GLU A 252 -10.93 -23.60 3.65
C GLU A 252 -10.16 -22.60 4.51
N LEU A 253 -10.89 -21.68 5.20
CA LEU A 253 -10.29 -20.62 6.01
C LEU A 253 -9.24 -21.15 7.02
N LYS A 254 -9.55 -22.22 7.76
CA LYS A 254 -8.62 -22.80 8.74
C LYS A 254 -7.37 -23.40 8.07
N THR A 255 -7.54 -24.04 6.93
CA THR A 255 -6.43 -24.55 6.12
C THR A 255 -5.57 -23.40 5.63
N ALA A 256 -6.21 -22.32 5.15
CA ALA A 256 -5.50 -21.15 4.68
C ALA A 256 -4.69 -20.48 5.79
N SER A 257 -5.28 -20.19 6.95
CA SER A 257 -4.54 -19.59 8.07
C SER A 257 -3.42 -20.51 8.61
N GLY A 258 -3.64 -21.83 8.59
CA GLY A 258 -2.63 -22.81 9.06
C GLY A 258 -1.46 -23.01 8.10
N ILE A 259 -1.66 -22.87 6.77
CA ILE A 259 -0.61 -23.04 5.76
C ILE A 259 0.09 -21.72 5.43
N LEU A 260 -0.69 -20.64 5.27
CA LEU A 260 -0.20 -19.34 4.83
C LEU A 260 0.28 -18.47 6.00
N GLY A 261 -0.04 -18.89 7.22
CA GLY A 261 0.15 -18.11 8.44
C GLY A 261 -0.99 -17.12 8.68
N SER A 262 -0.99 -16.52 9.85
CA SER A 262 -1.89 -15.40 10.23
C SER A 262 -1.14 -14.34 11.05
N GLY A 263 0.17 -14.28 10.93
CA GLY A 263 1.02 -13.30 11.59
C GLY A 263 1.58 -13.73 12.95
N HIS A 264 1.44 -14.99 13.34
CA HIS A 264 1.97 -15.47 14.65
C HIS A 264 3.46 -15.18 14.86
N ASP A 265 4.25 -15.21 13.78
CA ASP A 265 5.68 -14.92 13.81
C ASP A 265 5.99 -13.45 13.52
N CYS A 266 4.98 -12.59 13.35
CA CYS A 266 5.10 -11.18 12.90
C CYS A 266 5.98 -11.04 11.65
N ALA A 267 6.05 -12.07 10.81
CA ALA A 267 6.86 -12.12 9.61
C ALA A 267 6.03 -11.82 8.35
N ALA A 268 6.60 -11.14 7.37
CA ALA A 268 5.88 -10.84 6.14
C ALA A 268 5.34 -12.09 5.42
N PHE A 269 6.13 -13.17 5.39
CA PHE A 269 5.76 -14.43 4.76
C PHE A 269 4.76 -15.27 5.57
N ASP A 270 4.54 -14.95 6.86
CA ASP A 270 3.53 -15.54 7.74
C ASP A 270 2.24 -14.70 7.84
N THR A 271 2.22 -13.51 7.25
CA THR A 271 1.12 -12.53 7.34
C THR A 271 0.48 -12.27 5.99
N VAL A 272 1.30 -11.89 5.00
CA VAL A 272 0.82 -11.30 3.73
C VAL A 272 0.12 -12.30 2.82
N PRO A 273 0.59 -13.56 2.66
CA PRO A 273 -0.11 -14.51 1.79
C PRO A 273 -1.55 -14.77 2.25
N PHE A 274 -1.79 -14.88 3.56
CA PHE A 274 -3.13 -15.05 4.13
C PHE A 274 -4.00 -13.80 3.93
N ALA A 275 -3.46 -12.61 4.19
CA ALA A 275 -4.20 -11.35 3.99
C ALA A 275 -4.65 -11.19 2.53
N ILE A 276 -3.77 -11.47 1.56
CA ILE A 276 -4.12 -11.38 0.13
C ILE A 276 -5.10 -12.51 -0.26
N TRP A 277 -4.95 -13.71 0.27
CA TRP A 277 -5.90 -14.81 0.06
C TRP A 277 -7.30 -14.45 0.56
N LEU A 278 -7.44 -13.85 1.75
CA LEU A 278 -8.69 -13.35 2.29
C LEU A 278 -9.34 -12.34 1.32
N VAL A 279 -8.60 -11.34 0.89
CA VAL A 279 -9.11 -10.33 -0.05
C VAL A 279 -9.48 -10.94 -1.40
N ALA A 280 -8.68 -11.88 -1.90
CA ALA A 280 -8.95 -12.56 -3.17
C ALA A 280 -10.30 -13.31 -3.15
N HIS A 281 -10.60 -13.99 -2.06
CA HIS A 281 -11.75 -14.90 -1.97
C HIS A 281 -12.96 -14.34 -1.22
N HIS A 282 -12.74 -13.44 -0.25
CA HIS A 282 -13.78 -12.90 0.63
C HIS A 282 -13.94 -11.37 0.54
N GLY A 283 -13.13 -10.69 -0.29
CA GLY A 283 -13.07 -9.24 -0.41
C GLY A 283 -14.29 -8.57 -1.06
N HIS A 284 -15.49 -9.05 -0.80
CA HIS A 284 -16.75 -8.44 -1.22
C HIS A 284 -17.46 -7.70 -0.07
N ASP A 285 -17.08 -7.95 1.17
CA ASP A 285 -17.57 -7.29 2.38
C ASP A 285 -16.41 -7.07 3.36
N LEU A 286 -16.11 -5.81 3.65
CA LEU A 286 -14.98 -5.43 4.51
C LEU A 286 -15.21 -5.91 5.94
N ALA A 287 -16.40 -5.74 6.49
CA ALA A 287 -16.69 -6.13 7.87
C ALA A 287 -16.60 -7.65 8.04
N GLU A 288 -17.16 -8.42 7.10
CA GLU A 288 -17.04 -9.89 7.14
C GLU A 288 -15.58 -10.35 7.03
N CYS A 289 -14.79 -9.74 6.13
CA CYS A 289 -13.33 -10.02 6.05
C CYS A 289 -12.63 -9.80 7.38
N LEU A 290 -12.91 -8.68 8.07
CA LEU A 290 -12.31 -8.39 9.37
C LEU A 290 -12.74 -9.37 10.46
N TRP A 291 -13.99 -9.87 10.44
CA TRP A 291 -14.41 -10.96 11.31
C TRP A 291 -13.67 -12.27 11.02
N LEU A 292 -13.37 -12.57 9.75
CA LEU A 292 -12.57 -13.73 9.38
C LEU A 292 -11.11 -13.59 9.87
N VAL A 293 -10.53 -12.37 9.83
CA VAL A 293 -9.22 -12.06 10.41
C VAL A 293 -9.23 -12.36 11.91
N GLY A 294 -10.20 -11.82 12.66
CA GLY A 294 -10.32 -12.09 14.10
C GLY A 294 -10.50 -13.57 14.42
N GLY A 295 -11.25 -14.30 13.58
CA GLY A 295 -11.47 -15.74 13.71
C GLY A 295 -10.25 -16.62 13.41
N ALA A 296 -9.31 -16.11 12.61
CA ALA A 296 -8.05 -16.79 12.30
C ALA A 296 -7.03 -16.66 13.45
N GLY A 297 -7.10 -15.57 14.22
CA GLY A 297 -6.12 -15.24 15.26
C GLY A 297 -4.78 -14.79 14.69
N GLY A 298 -3.72 -14.81 15.50
CA GLY A 298 -2.40 -14.34 15.12
C GLY A 298 -2.26 -12.84 15.30
N ASP A 299 -1.56 -12.16 14.39
CA ASP A 299 -1.34 -10.71 14.37
C ASP A 299 -2.55 -10.00 13.71
N THR A 300 -3.67 -10.00 14.43
CA THR A 300 -4.97 -9.59 13.90
C THR A 300 -5.05 -8.11 13.53
N ASN A 301 -4.34 -7.21 14.23
CA ASN A 301 -4.25 -5.79 13.88
C ASN A 301 -3.52 -5.61 12.55
N THR A 302 -2.35 -6.23 12.37
CA THR A 302 -1.58 -6.12 11.12
C THR A 302 -2.30 -6.77 9.93
N VAL A 303 -2.84 -7.99 10.08
CA VAL A 303 -3.66 -8.61 9.01
C VAL A 303 -4.89 -7.75 8.71
N GLY A 304 -5.54 -7.21 9.76
CA GLY A 304 -6.68 -6.32 9.66
C GLY A 304 -6.35 -5.02 8.92
N ALA A 305 -5.22 -4.38 9.25
CA ALA A 305 -4.73 -3.17 8.56
C ALA A 305 -4.50 -3.43 7.07
N ILE A 306 -3.83 -4.53 6.72
CA ILE A 306 -3.57 -4.91 5.32
C ILE A 306 -4.89 -5.16 4.57
N VAL A 307 -5.79 -5.98 5.12
CA VAL A 307 -7.09 -6.31 4.51
C VAL A 307 -7.97 -5.06 4.40
N GLY A 308 -8.07 -4.30 5.50
CA GLY A 308 -8.87 -3.08 5.56
C GLY A 308 -8.38 -2.04 4.55
N GLY A 309 -7.07 -1.85 4.46
CA GLY A 309 -6.44 -0.92 3.49
C GLY A 309 -6.71 -1.33 2.05
N MET A 310 -6.51 -2.59 1.70
CA MET A 310 -6.79 -3.10 0.36
C MET A 310 -8.27 -2.90 -0.01
N LEU A 311 -9.20 -3.30 0.84
CA LEU A 311 -10.64 -3.21 0.55
C LEU A 311 -11.14 -1.76 0.56
N GLY A 312 -10.61 -0.90 1.46
CA GLY A 312 -10.88 0.54 1.45
C GLY A 312 -10.47 1.19 0.12
N ALA A 313 -9.27 0.89 -0.39
CA ALA A 313 -8.82 1.36 -1.71
C ALA A 313 -9.77 0.93 -2.85
N ALA A 314 -10.38 -0.25 -2.73
CA ALA A 314 -11.38 -0.75 -3.69
C ALA A 314 -12.77 -0.10 -3.51
N GLY A 315 -12.93 0.85 -2.57
CA GLY A 315 -14.17 1.58 -2.31
C GLY A 315 -15.14 0.90 -1.34
N LEU A 316 -14.75 -0.20 -0.70
CA LEU A 316 -15.56 -0.79 0.35
C LEU A 316 -15.40 0.01 1.65
N LYS A 317 -16.52 0.25 2.33
CA LYS A 317 -16.54 0.99 3.60
C LYS A 317 -16.87 0.05 4.74
N ALA A 318 -16.21 0.24 5.88
CA ALA A 318 -16.63 -0.36 7.12
C ALA A 318 -17.98 0.25 7.58
N PRO A 319 -18.76 -0.47 8.39
CA PRO A 319 -19.99 0.09 8.98
C PRO A 319 -19.71 1.42 9.69
N ASP A 320 -20.62 2.37 9.57
CA ASP A 320 -20.46 3.70 10.21
C ASP A 320 -20.24 3.60 11.73
N ALA A 321 -20.89 2.64 12.39
CA ALA A 321 -20.68 2.37 13.80
C ALA A 321 -19.23 2.01 14.13
N TRP A 322 -18.53 1.30 13.25
CA TRP A 322 -17.12 0.92 13.41
C TRP A 322 -16.20 2.13 13.16
N ARG A 323 -16.48 2.88 12.11
CA ARG A 323 -15.74 4.11 11.77
C ARG A 323 -15.83 5.14 12.90
N ASN A 324 -16.99 5.24 13.56
CA ASN A 324 -17.23 6.12 14.70
C ASN A 324 -16.61 5.59 16.02
N ALA A 325 -16.47 4.27 16.16
CA ALA A 325 -15.83 3.66 17.32
C ALA A 325 -14.31 3.71 17.26
N ARG A 326 -13.74 3.71 16.03
CA ARG A 326 -12.31 3.84 15.81
C ARG A 326 -11.82 5.25 16.21
N GLU A 327 -10.65 5.33 16.83
CA GLU A 327 -9.94 6.59 17.12
C GLU A 327 -9.85 7.45 15.85
N PRO A 328 -10.24 8.75 15.90
CA PRO A 328 -10.26 9.60 14.71
C PRO A 328 -8.87 9.72 14.07
N LEU A 329 -8.80 9.64 12.75
CA LEU A 329 -7.59 10.03 12.00
C LEU A 329 -7.36 11.56 12.15
N PRO A 330 -6.11 12.05 12.00
CA PRO A 330 -5.82 13.47 11.86
C PRO A 330 -6.67 14.10 10.74
N GLU A 331 -7.07 15.36 10.91
CA GLU A 331 -8.08 16.02 10.07
C GLU A 331 -7.72 15.98 8.57
N GLU A 332 -6.45 16.22 8.26
CA GLU A 332 -5.91 16.24 6.90
C GLU A 332 -5.98 14.87 6.17
N PHE A 333 -6.22 13.78 6.90
CA PHE A 333 -6.32 12.41 6.35
C PHE A 333 -7.74 11.83 6.40
N ARG A 334 -8.75 12.64 6.73
CA ARG A 334 -10.15 12.17 6.75
C ARG A 334 -10.77 12.20 5.36
N THR A 335 -11.59 11.22 5.08
CA THR A 335 -12.54 11.27 3.97
C THR A 335 -13.74 12.11 4.40
N GLU A 336 -14.19 13.03 3.54
CA GLU A 336 -15.43 13.77 3.75
C GLU A 336 -16.66 12.86 3.89
#